data_078ff13d7b7a6e675e4351a7b89c2800
#
_entry.id   078ff13d7b7a6e675e4351a7b89c2800
#
_cell.length_a   1.000
_cell.length_b   1.000
_cell.length_c   1.000
_cell.angle_alpha   90.00
_cell.angle_beta   90.00
_cell.angle_gamma   90.00
#
_symmetry.space_group_name_H-M   'P 1'
#
loop_
_entity.id
_entity.type
_entity.pdbx_description
1 polymer ?
#
loop_
_entity_poly.entity_id
_entity_poly.type
_entity_poly.pdbx_seq_one_letter_code
_entity_poly.pdbx_strand_id
1 'polypeptide(L)'
;MSTRRRITPALVRRLALALPEAFESSHFSRPDFRVHNKIFATLPPDGETVVLRLAPANVDTLISADPVAFWDEWRGRWLGVRLNRIALPVLRDLIADAWRTVAPKRVAAVPMRSRSKARRLTSA
;
A
#
# COMPACT_ATOMS: atom_id res chain seq x y z
N MET A 1 -28.10 8.13 -0.30
CA MET A 1 -26.98 8.35 -0.72
C MET A 1 -25.92 7.65 -0.04
N SER A 2 -25.04 7.28 -0.67
CA SER A 2 -23.96 6.53 -0.10
C SER A 2 -23.17 7.38 0.90
N THR A 3 -22.82 6.77 2.00
CA THR A 3 -21.99 7.47 2.96
C THR A 3 -20.59 6.90 2.93
N ARG A 4 -20.29 6.06 1.93
CA ARG A 4 -18.98 5.48 1.86
C ARG A 4 -17.93 6.56 1.70
N ARG A 5 -16.90 6.49 2.51
CA ARG A 5 -15.82 7.44 2.41
C ARG A 5 -15.06 7.25 1.12
N ARG A 6 -14.79 8.35 0.45
CA ARG A 6 -14.01 8.29 -0.76
C ARG A 6 -12.53 8.19 -0.41
N ILE A 7 -11.82 7.26 -1.04
CA ILE A 7 -10.39 7.11 -0.86
C ILE A 7 -9.68 7.98 -1.87
N THR A 8 -8.90 8.92 -1.39
CA THR A 8 -8.21 9.90 -2.22
C THR A 8 -6.71 9.72 -2.15
N PRO A 9 -5.96 10.31 -3.10
CA PRO A 9 -4.50 10.31 -2.99
C PRO A 9 -4.00 10.93 -1.68
N ALA A 10 -4.69 11.95 -1.16
CA ALA A 10 -4.31 12.54 0.11
C ALA A 10 -4.40 11.54 1.25
N LEU A 11 -5.42 10.68 1.22
CA LEU A 11 -5.56 9.65 2.23
C LEU A 11 -4.46 8.60 2.09
N VAL A 12 -4.14 8.20 0.85
CA VAL A 12 -3.03 7.28 0.62
C VAL A 12 -1.73 7.86 1.19
N ARG A 13 -1.49 9.14 0.93
CA ARG A 13 -0.29 9.81 1.44
C ARG A 13 -0.24 9.72 2.96
N ARG A 14 -1.36 9.98 3.61
CA ARG A 14 -1.41 9.93 5.06
C ARG A 14 -1.13 8.53 5.59
N LEU A 15 -1.71 7.52 4.96
CA LEU A 15 -1.49 6.14 5.39
C LEU A 15 -0.03 5.73 5.20
N ALA A 16 0.57 6.09 4.07
CA ALA A 16 1.96 5.72 3.81
C ALA A 16 2.91 6.40 4.77
N LEU A 17 2.68 7.70 5.04
CA LEU A 17 3.58 8.46 5.90
C LEU A 17 3.42 8.13 7.38
N ALA A 18 2.37 7.41 7.75
CA ALA A 18 2.21 6.96 9.12
C ALA A 18 3.10 5.76 9.46
N LEU A 19 3.69 5.13 8.44
CA LEU A 19 4.52 3.96 8.68
C LEU A 19 5.94 4.37 9.09
N PRO A 20 6.61 3.55 9.91
CA PRO A 20 7.92 3.93 10.44
C PRO A 20 8.95 4.25 9.36
N GLU A 21 9.64 5.36 9.53
CA GLU A 21 10.71 5.83 8.67
C GLU A 21 10.29 6.08 7.21
N ALA A 22 9.00 6.13 6.94
CA ALA A 22 8.53 6.44 5.60
C ALA A 22 8.61 7.94 5.33
N PHE A 23 8.98 8.28 4.11
CA PHE A 23 8.99 9.68 3.70
C PHE A 23 8.54 9.80 2.26
N GLU A 24 8.13 10.99 1.88
CA GLU A 24 7.66 11.25 0.53
C GLU A 24 8.78 11.84 -0.30
N SER A 25 8.89 11.38 -1.55
CA SER A 25 9.80 11.95 -2.53
C SER A 25 9.06 11.95 -3.86
N SER A 26 9.78 11.98 -4.95
CA SER A 26 9.15 11.94 -6.26
C SER A 26 10.14 11.46 -7.31
N HIS A 27 9.59 10.97 -8.43
CA HIS A 27 10.39 10.67 -9.59
C HIS A 27 9.53 11.01 -10.81
N PHE A 28 10.13 11.70 -11.78
CA PHE A 28 9.41 12.12 -12.98
C PHE A 28 8.10 12.82 -12.63
N SER A 29 8.15 13.70 -11.63
CA SER A 29 7.01 14.48 -11.17
C SER A 29 5.87 13.65 -10.57
N ARG A 30 6.12 12.39 -10.26
CA ARG A 30 5.14 11.53 -9.64
C ARG A 30 5.51 11.33 -8.16
N PRO A 31 4.61 11.63 -7.23
CA PRO A 31 4.91 11.40 -5.81
C PRO A 31 5.16 9.93 -5.52
N ASP A 32 6.14 9.67 -4.67
CA ASP A 32 6.39 8.32 -4.21
C ASP A 32 6.70 8.31 -2.73
N PHE A 33 6.66 7.12 -2.14
CA PHE A 33 6.89 6.94 -0.71
C PHE A 33 7.98 5.90 -0.54
N ARG A 34 8.94 6.21 0.34
CA ARG A 34 10.17 5.43 0.45
C ARG A 34 10.54 5.16 1.90
N VAL A 35 11.32 4.10 2.08
CA VAL A 35 12.08 3.86 3.29
C VAL A 35 13.52 3.64 2.82
N HIS A 36 14.47 4.39 3.39
CA HIS A 36 15.87 4.28 2.99
C HIS A 36 16.05 4.36 1.49
N ASN A 37 15.31 5.27 0.89
CA ASN A 37 15.40 5.54 -0.55
C ASN A 37 14.90 4.40 -1.45
N LYS A 38 14.21 3.42 -0.89
CA LYS A 38 13.57 2.37 -1.68
C LYS A 38 12.08 2.65 -1.75
N ILE A 39 11.54 2.73 -2.96
CA ILE A 39 10.15 3.08 -3.18
C ILE A 39 9.24 1.90 -2.88
N PHE A 40 8.17 2.12 -2.10
CA PHE A 40 7.17 1.09 -1.86
C PHE A 40 5.79 1.46 -2.39
N ALA A 41 5.56 2.72 -2.73
CA ALA A 41 4.28 3.16 -3.27
C ALA A 41 4.48 4.38 -4.15
N THR A 42 3.65 4.52 -5.18
CA THR A 42 3.65 5.72 -6.02
C THR A 42 2.23 6.14 -6.30
N LEU A 43 2.04 7.43 -6.57
CA LEU A 43 0.74 8.00 -6.91
C LEU A 43 0.74 8.45 -8.37
N PRO A 44 0.07 7.70 -9.25
CA PRO A 44 -0.08 8.16 -10.63
C PRO A 44 -0.85 9.47 -10.69
N PRO A 45 -0.67 10.25 -11.76
CA PRO A 45 -1.31 11.56 -11.86
C PRO A 45 -2.82 11.52 -12.06
N ASP A 46 -3.41 10.34 -12.26
CA ASP A 46 -4.86 10.26 -12.49
C ASP A 46 -5.69 10.57 -11.24
N GLY A 47 -5.09 10.53 -10.06
CA GLY A 47 -5.83 10.81 -8.83
C GLY A 47 -6.77 9.70 -8.42
N GLU A 48 -6.75 8.56 -9.09
CA GLU A 48 -7.70 7.48 -8.86
C GLU A 48 -7.06 6.15 -8.55
N THR A 49 -5.74 6.07 -8.60
CA THR A 49 -5.05 4.80 -8.44
C THR A 49 -3.83 4.98 -7.54
N VAL A 50 -3.33 3.86 -7.04
CA VAL A 50 -2.04 3.82 -6.35
C VAL A 50 -1.31 2.59 -6.87
N VAL A 51 0.01 2.64 -6.89
CA VAL A 51 0.83 1.51 -7.29
C VAL A 51 1.68 1.11 -6.10
N LEU A 52 1.63 -0.17 -5.73
CA LEU A 52 2.27 -0.69 -4.53
C LEU A 52 3.24 -1.80 -4.86
N ARG A 53 4.39 -1.80 -4.20
CA ARG A 53 5.37 -2.87 -4.39
C ARG A 53 5.01 -4.03 -3.46
N LEU A 54 4.78 -5.20 -4.03
CA LEU A 54 4.42 -6.37 -3.24
C LEU A 54 5.19 -7.59 -3.72
N ALA A 55 5.22 -8.63 -2.90
CA ALA A 55 5.82 -9.89 -3.30
C ALA A 55 5.04 -10.45 -4.50
N PRO A 56 5.72 -11.07 -5.47
CA PRO A 56 5.04 -11.55 -6.68
C PRO A 56 3.88 -12.49 -6.40
N ALA A 57 3.99 -13.35 -5.41
CA ALA A 57 2.89 -14.26 -5.08
C ALA A 57 1.65 -13.50 -4.62
N ASN A 58 1.86 -12.40 -3.88
CA ASN A 58 0.75 -11.58 -3.42
C ASN A 58 0.11 -10.83 -4.58
N VAL A 59 0.92 -10.30 -5.50
CA VAL A 59 0.38 -9.61 -6.67
C VAL A 59 -0.51 -10.58 -7.44
N ASP A 60 -0.02 -11.78 -7.69
CA ASP A 60 -0.76 -12.77 -8.45
C ASP A 60 -2.07 -13.15 -7.76
N THR A 61 -2.02 -13.38 -6.46
CA THR A 61 -3.20 -13.75 -5.69
C THR A 61 -4.26 -12.65 -5.73
N LEU A 62 -3.84 -11.40 -5.57
CA LEU A 62 -4.78 -10.28 -5.54
C LEU A 62 -5.44 -10.07 -6.90
N ILE A 63 -4.67 -10.15 -7.97
CA ILE A 63 -5.23 -9.99 -9.31
C ILE A 63 -6.21 -11.11 -9.62
N SER A 64 -5.87 -12.33 -9.23
CA SER A 64 -6.76 -13.46 -9.46
C SER A 64 -8.07 -13.30 -8.68
N ALA A 65 -7.98 -12.75 -7.47
CA ALA A 65 -9.16 -12.59 -6.64
C ALA A 65 -10.07 -11.45 -7.14
N ASP A 66 -9.49 -10.38 -7.67
CA ASP A 66 -10.28 -9.23 -8.08
C ASP A 66 -9.59 -8.46 -9.21
N PRO A 67 -9.73 -8.95 -10.45
CA PRO A 67 -9.06 -8.32 -11.58
C PRO A 67 -9.63 -6.96 -11.97
N VAL A 68 -10.75 -6.55 -11.38
CA VAL A 68 -11.28 -5.22 -11.61
C VAL A 68 -10.56 -4.20 -10.74
N ALA A 69 -10.27 -4.57 -9.49
CA ALA A 69 -9.62 -3.66 -8.55
C ALA A 69 -8.11 -3.61 -8.74
N PHE A 70 -7.51 -4.69 -9.22
CA PHE A 70 -6.06 -4.85 -9.24
C PHE A 70 -5.54 -5.24 -10.61
N TRP A 71 -4.34 -4.78 -10.93
CA TRP A 71 -3.67 -5.21 -12.18
C TRP A 71 -2.17 -5.20 -11.96
N ASP A 72 -1.45 -5.92 -12.85
CA ASP A 72 0.00 -5.99 -12.81
C ASP A 72 0.54 -4.73 -13.49
N GLU A 73 0.96 -3.77 -12.69
CA GLU A 73 1.49 -2.53 -13.23
C GLU A 73 2.86 -2.78 -13.87
N TRP A 74 3.68 -3.61 -13.24
CA TRP A 74 4.99 -3.86 -13.80
C TRP A 74 5.63 -5.11 -13.19
N ARG A 75 5.93 -6.07 -14.07
CA ARG A 75 6.75 -7.25 -13.77
C ARG A 75 6.28 -8.09 -12.57
N GLY A 76 5.02 -8.10 -12.28
CA GLY A 76 4.50 -8.91 -11.20
C GLY A 76 4.97 -8.48 -9.82
N ARG A 77 5.60 -7.31 -9.70
CA ARG A 77 6.06 -6.79 -8.43
C ARG A 77 5.38 -5.51 -8.03
N TRP A 78 4.79 -4.82 -8.97
CA TRP A 78 4.12 -3.56 -8.74
C TRP A 78 2.65 -3.73 -9.04
N LEU A 79 1.84 -3.66 -8.00
CA LEU A 79 0.39 -3.85 -8.12
C LEU A 79 -0.29 -2.52 -8.31
N GLY A 80 -1.09 -2.40 -9.37
CA GLY A 80 -1.96 -1.24 -9.51
C GLY A 80 -3.25 -1.49 -8.75
N VAL A 81 -3.76 -0.45 -8.10
CA VAL A 81 -4.97 -0.55 -7.29
C VAL A 81 -5.92 0.60 -7.64
N ARG A 82 -7.16 0.28 -7.98
CA ARG A 82 -8.19 1.29 -8.19
C ARG A 82 -8.79 1.68 -6.86
N LEU A 83 -8.63 2.94 -6.50
CA LEU A 83 -9.05 3.42 -5.18
C LEU A 83 -10.55 3.34 -4.96
N ASN A 84 -11.34 3.43 -6.02
CA ASN A 84 -12.78 3.35 -5.88
C ASN A 84 -13.31 1.91 -5.87
N ARG A 85 -12.41 0.94 -5.89
CA ARG A 85 -12.80 -0.47 -5.89
C ARG A 85 -12.26 -1.23 -4.68
N ILE A 86 -11.76 -0.53 -3.69
CA ILE A 86 -11.14 -1.19 -2.56
C ILE A 86 -11.64 -0.57 -1.26
N ALA A 87 -11.84 -1.40 -0.25
CA ALA A 87 -12.23 -0.92 1.06
C ALA A 87 -11.02 -0.37 1.80
N LEU A 88 -11.22 0.64 2.62
CA LEU A 88 -10.12 1.30 3.32
C LEU A 88 -9.28 0.34 4.17
N PRO A 89 -9.88 -0.58 4.94
CA PRO A 89 -9.04 -1.50 5.72
C PRO A 89 -8.13 -2.36 4.86
N VAL A 90 -8.62 -2.78 3.69
CA VAL A 90 -7.81 -3.57 2.77
C VAL A 90 -6.66 -2.74 2.23
N LEU A 91 -6.95 -1.51 1.83
CA LEU A 91 -5.90 -0.62 1.33
C LEU A 91 -4.83 -0.37 2.39
N ARG A 92 -5.26 -0.14 3.63
CA ARG A 92 -4.32 0.11 4.72
C ARG A 92 -3.38 -1.09 4.88
N ASP A 93 -3.93 -2.30 4.84
CA ASP A 93 -3.11 -3.51 4.96
C ASP A 93 -2.15 -3.67 3.80
N LEU A 94 -2.60 -3.36 2.59
CA LEU A 94 -1.75 -3.48 1.41
C LEU A 94 -0.61 -2.47 1.43
N ILE A 95 -0.88 -1.25 1.91
CA ILE A 95 0.18 -0.24 2.02
C ILE A 95 1.21 -0.69 3.05
N ALA A 96 0.77 -1.25 4.17
CA ALA A 96 1.69 -1.78 5.17
C ALA A 96 2.51 -2.94 4.62
N ASP A 97 1.88 -3.82 3.84
CA ASP A 97 2.60 -4.92 3.21
C ASP A 97 3.65 -4.41 2.22
N ALA A 98 3.29 -3.37 1.47
CA ALA A 98 4.24 -2.76 0.53
C ALA A 98 5.44 -2.20 1.28
N TRP A 99 5.18 -1.50 2.38
CA TRP A 99 6.23 -0.96 3.23
C TRP A 99 7.17 -2.07 3.72
N ARG A 100 6.62 -3.22 4.10
CA ARG A 100 7.45 -4.32 4.58
C ARG A 100 8.40 -4.87 3.53
N THR A 101 8.07 -4.70 2.25
CA THR A 101 8.97 -5.20 1.21
C THR A 101 10.27 -4.41 1.13
N VAL A 102 10.29 -3.18 1.64
CA VAL A 102 11.49 -2.32 1.54
C VAL A 102 12.05 -1.92 2.90
N ALA A 103 11.30 -2.09 3.97
CA ALA A 103 11.77 -1.68 5.29
C ALA A 103 12.88 -2.61 5.77
N PRO A 104 13.93 -2.06 6.40
CA PRO A 104 14.97 -2.91 6.97
C PRO A 104 14.39 -3.82 8.04
N LYS A 105 15.00 -4.97 8.23
CA LYS A 105 14.50 -5.91 9.21
C LYS A 105 14.26 -5.31 10.58
N ARG A 106 15.16 -4.50 11.06
CA ARG A 106 15.00 -3.90 12.38
C ARG A 106 13.77 -3.01 12.47
N VAL A 107 13.42 -2.36 11.38
CA VAL A 107 12.25 -1.48 11.35
C VAL A 107 10.99 -2.30 11.15
N ALA A 108 11.03 -3.26 10.26
CA ALA A 108 9.87 -4.11 10.00
C ALA A 108 9.49 -4.94 11.22
N ALA A 109 10.42 -5.18 12.14
CA ALA A 109 10.15 -5.94 13.34
C ALA A 109 9.45 -5.13 14.43
N VAL A 110 9.37 -3.80 14.27
CA VAL A 110 8.67 -2.97 15.23
C VAL A 110 7.18 -3.27 15.14
N PRO A 111 6.51 -3.55 16.26
CA PRO A 111 5.07 -3.84 16.21
C PRO A 111 4.29 -2.64 15.67
N MET A 112 3.34 -2.95 14.82
CA MET A 112 2.53 -1.89 14.34
C MET A 112 1.39 -1.81 15.27
N ARG A 113 1.16 -0.82 15.88
CA ARG A 113 0.18 -0.73 16.71
C ARG A 113 -1.02 -1.05 16.17
N SER A 114 -1.60 -1.45 16.50
CA SER A 114 -2.67 -1.79 15.99
C SER A 114 -2.92 -2.74 15.23
N ARG A 115 -2.52 -3.20 15.17
CA ARG A 115 -2.70 -3.94 14.37
C ARG A 115 -3.18 -4.89 14.67
N SER A 116 -3.55 -4.83 14.63
CA SER A 116 -4.03 -5.59 14.73
C SER A 116 -3.54 -6.54 15.07
N LYS A 117 -2.92 -6.64 15.63
CA LYS A 117 -2.58 -7.36 15.90
C LYS A 117 -3.08 -7.81 16.69
N ALA A 118 -3.30 -7.34 17.08
CA ALA A 118 -3.83 -7.83 17.88
C ALA A 118 -4.75 -8.68 17.45
N ARG A 119 -4.95 -8.82 16.78
CA ARG A 119 -5.71 -9.49 16.33
C ARG A 119 -5.24 -10.50 15.85
N ARG A 120 -4.46 -10.74 15.79
CA ARG A 120 -3.97 -11.59 15.27
C ARG A 120 -3.32 -12.22 16.08
N LEU A 121 -3.05 -12.09 16.87
CA LEU A 121 -2.54 -12.61 17.47
C LEU A 121 -3.03 -13.13 18.21
N THR A 122 -3.51 -13.12 18.37
CA THR A 122 -3.89 -13.57 18.88
C THR A 122 -4.12 -14.25 18.70
N SER A 123 -3.99 -14.47 18.49
CA SER A 123 -4.04 -15.01 18.17
C SER A 123 -3.74 -15.40 18.38
N ALA A 124 -3.65 -15.47 18.85
CA ALA A 124 -3.32 -15.64 18.92
C ALA A 124 -3.26 -15.95 18.99
#